data_d3b1380cf2a33894d11c0c2c2b464a63
#
_entry.id   d3b1380cf2a33894d11c0c2c2b464a63
#
_cell.length_a   1.000
_cell.length_b   1.000
_cell.length_c   1.000
_cell.angle_alpha   90.00
_cell.angle_beta   90.00
_cell.angle_gamma   90.00
#
_symmetry.space_group_name_H-M   'P 1'
#
loop_
_entity.id
_entity.type
_entity.pdbx_description
1 polymer ?
#
loop_
_entity_poly.entity_id
_entity_poly.type
_entity_poly.pdbx_seq_one_letter_code
_entity_poly.pdbx_strand_id
1 'polypeptide(L)'
;MSDVNVKVERALARFDRVTRALDERDGAAREAARRERQRVNRDLGRRLARVGVAIGVISVVTILVGLIMPIGMFGFLAAVGLAIGIAALLAFMPGERAAKAPSADLPNGQMVQRFDSYLYRTRAALPAPARAEVDAISGRLPALKDVLERVETLDPKAQDARRLMSIHLPGLIDRYLNVPAEFRRQEDAEGMTVDQRLVEGLSAARTALDEISQDLAKTDLDAFQTQGRFIKSRYGEQSIDG
;
A
#
# COMPACT_ATOMS: atom_id res chain seq x y z
N MET A 1 -17.99 -36.54 35.56
CA MET A 1 -17.40 -35.20 35.72
C MET A 1 -16.37 -34.84 34.64
N SER A 2 -15.91 -35.75 33.76
CA SER A 2 -14.88 -35.49 32.74
C SER A 2 -15.38 -34.73 31.46
N ASP A 3 -16.63 -34.85 31.12
CA ASP A 3 -17.17 -34.35 29.84
C ASP A 3 -17.39 -32.83 29.82
N VAL A 4 -17.66 -32.23 30.96
CA VAL A 4 -17.83 -30.78 31.13
C VAL A 4 -16.49 -30.06 31.01
N ASN A 5 -15.42 -30.59 31.60
CA ASN A 5 -14.08 -30.00 31.52
C ASN A 5 -13.56 -29.98 30.07
N VAL A 6 -13.78 -31.05 29.31
CA VAL A 6 -13.37 -31.11 27.88
C VAL A 6 -14.15 -30.11 27.02
N LYS A 7 -15.43 -29.87 27.32
CA LYS A 7 -16.22 -28.84 26.62
C LYS A 7 -15.77 -27.43 26.96
N VAL A 8 -15.42 -27.17 28.23
CA VAL A 8 -14.91 -25.88 28.68
C VAL A 8 -13.54 -25.60 28.07
N GLU A 9 -12.62 -26.57 28.05
CA GLU A 9 -11.30 -26.40 27.39
C GLU A 9 -11.41 -26.13 25.89
N ARG A 10 -12.33 -26.82 25.19
CA ARG A 10 -12.59 -26.55 23.77
C ARG A 10 -13.19 -25.16 23.53
N ALA A 11 -14.04 -24.68 24.42
CA ALA A 11 -14.61 -23.34 24.36
C ALA A 11 -13.54 -22.27 24.60
N LEU A 12 -12.67 -22.46 25.59
CA LEU A 12 -11.54 -21.57 25.88
C LEU A 12 -10.54 -21.54 24.72
N ALA A 13 -10.20 -22.70 24.15
CA ALA A 13 -9.31 -22.76 22.98
C ALA A 13 -9.89 -22.13 21.70
N ARG A 14 -11.23 -22.10 21.57
CA ARG A 14 -11.89 -21.34 20.49
C ARG A 14 -11.86 -19.84 20.78
N PHE A 15 -12.13 -19.45 22.01
CA PHE A 15 -12.10 -18.05 22.43
C PHE A 15 -10.70 -17.46 22.22
N ASP A 16 -9.63 -18.14 22.66
CA ASP A 16 -8.25 -17.73 22.47
C ASP A 16 -7.86 -17.60 20.99
N ARG A 17 -8.38 -18.49 20.13
CA ARG A 17 -8.13 -18.39 18.68
C ARG A 17 -8.82 -17.18 18.06
N VAL A 18 -10.05 -16.92 18.45
CA VAL A 18 -10.82 -15.76 17.98
C VAL A 18 -10.18 -14.46 18.48
N THR A 19 -9.75 -14.41 19.73
CA THR A 19 -9.11 -13.23 20.32
C THR A 19 -7.77 -12.94 19.64
N ARG A 20 -6.93 -13.96 19.43
CA ARG A 20 -5.66 -13.80 18.67
C ARG A 20 -5.88 -13.34 17.24
N ALA A 21 -6.88 -13.91 16.56
CA ALA A 21 -7.22 -13.48 15.18
C ALA A 21 -7.75 -12.04 15.13
N LEU A 22 -8.42 -11.56 16.17
CA LEU A 22 -8.85 -10.16 16.29
C LEU A 22 -7.67 -9.24 16.58
N ASP A 23 -6.76 -9.62 17.49
CA ASP A 23 -5.55 -8.86 17.83
C ASP A 23 -4.60 -8.74 16.62
N GLU A 24 -4.44 -9.82 15.84
CA GLU A 24 -3.65 -9.79 14.60
C GLU A 24 -4.26 -8.86 13.54
N ARG A 25 -5.59 -8.85 13.40
CA ARG A 25 -6.31 -7.95 12.48
C ARG A 25 -6.18 -6.49 12.90
N ASP A 26 -6.35 -6.21 14.19
CA ASP A 26 -6.15 -4.85 14.74
C ASP A 26 -4.70 -4.40 14.63
N GLY A 27 -3.74 -5.32 14.79
CA GLY A 27 -2.32 -5.07 14.58
C GLY A 27 -2.01 -4.64 13.15
N ALA A 28 -2.49 -5.39 12.17
CA ALA A 28 -2.27 -5.08 10.75
C ALA A 28 -2.88 -3.73 10.33
N ALA A 29 -4.08 -3.42 10.81
CA ALA A 29 -4.73 -2.13 10.55
C ALA A 29 -3.97 -0.96 11.20
N ARG A 30 -3.45 -1.13 12.42
CA ARG A 30 -2.63 -0.12 13.11
C ARG A 30 -1.29 0.11 12.41
N GLU A 31 -0.65 -0.95 11.94
CA GLU A 31 0.59 -0.84 11.17
C GLU A 31 0.39 -0.17 9.82
N ALA A 32 -0.68 -0.49 9.10
CA ALA A 32 -1.04 0.20 7.86
C ALA A 32 -1.28 1.69 8.11
N ALA A 33 -2.00 2.04 9.18
CA ALA A 33 -2.21 3.43 9.58
C ALA A 33 -0.91 4.16 9.96
N ARG A 34 0.02 3.49 10.65
CA ARG A 34 1.34 4.06 10.97
C ARG A 34 2.17 4.30 9.71
N ARG A 35 2.19 3.33 8.78
CA ARG A 35 2.90 3.46 7.51
C ARG A 35 2.36 4.61 6.67
N GLU A 36 1.05 4.76 6.58
CA GLU A 36 0.42 5.85 5.85
C GLU A 36 0.68 7.21 6.50
N ARG A 37 0.60 7.34 7.83
CA ARG A 37 0.96 8.57 8.55
C ARG A 37 2.42 8.98 8.29
N GLN A 38 3.34 8.03 8.30
CA GLN A 38 4.75 8.31 8.00
C GLN A 38 4.94 8.78 6.55
N ARG A 39 4.20 8.21 5.59
CA ARG A 39 4.22 8.63 4.17
C ARG A 39 3.63 10.02 4.00
N VAL A 40 2.47 10.28 4.59
CA VAL A 40 1.81 11.60 4.56
C VAL A 40 2.72 12.66 5.17
N ASN A 41 3.37 12.38 6.31
CA ASN A 41 4.31 13.31 6.93
C ASN A 41 5.54 13.59 6.05
N ARG A 42 6.08 12.57 5.35
CA ARG A 42 7.18 12.77 4.39
C ARG A 42 6.74 13.58 3.18
N ASP A 43 5.54 13.33 2.66
CA ASP A 43 5.00 14.09 1.53
C ASP A 43 4.66 15.54 1.92
N LEU A 44 4.14 15.76 3.14
CA LEU A 44 3.96 17.10 3.71
C LEU A 44 5.31 17.81 3.88
N GLY A 45 6.32 17.15 4.41
CA GLY A 45 7.67 17.70 4.54
C GLY A 45 8.26 18.11 3.19
N ARG A 46 8.11 17.29 2.16
CA ARG A 46 8.56 17.62 0.79
C ARG A 46 7.77 18.76 0.15
N ARG A 47 6.46 18.85 0.43
CA ARG A 47 5.62 19.95 -0.07
C ARG A 47 5.97 21.25 0.63
N LEU A 48 6.14 21.23 1.95
CA LEU A 48 6.58 22.38 2.74
C LEU A 48 7.98 22.85 2.32
N ALA A 49 8.90 21.92 2.04
CA ALA A 49 10.21 22.26 1.52
C ALA A 49 10.14 22.95 0.14
N ARG A 50 9.30 22.48 -0.78
CA ARG A 50 9.11 23.13 -2.09
C ARG A 50 8.48 24.50 -1.96
N VAL A 51 7.49 24.68 -1.09
CA VAL A 51 6.89 25.99 -0.79
C VAL A 51 7.92 26.92 -0.17
N GLY A 52 8.72 26.42 0.79
CA GLY A 52 9.80 27.19 1.41
C GLY A 52 10.86 27.64 0.40
N VAL A 53 11.27 26.76 -0.52
CA VAL A 53 12.20 27.10 -1.61
C VAL A 53 11.58 28.13 -2.55
N ALA A 54 10.32 27.98 -2.94
CA ALA A 54 9.65 28.95 -3.81
C ALA A 54 9.56 30.33 -3.17
N ILE A 55 9.18 30.40 -1.88
CA ILE A 55 9.15 31.67 -1.12
C ILE A 55 10.57 32.26 -1.02
N GLY A 56 11.58 31.45 -0.73
CA GLY A 56 12.98 31.89 -0.67
C GLY A 56 13.47 32.50 -1.99
N VAL A 57 13.19 31.83 -3.11
CA VAL A 57 13.56 32.33 -4.45
C VAL A 57 12.84 33.65 -4.75
N ILE A 58 11.53 33.74 -4.51
CA ILE A 58 10.77 34.97 -4.73
C ILE A 58 11.33 36.09 -3.85
N SER A 59 11.64 35.82 -2.59
CA SER A 59 12.23 36.82 -1.68
C SER A 59 13.56 37.35 -2.17
N VAL A 60 14.46 36.45 -2.61
CA VAL A 60 15.77 36.82 -3.16
C VAL A 60 15.60 37.65 -4.43
N VAL A 61 14.74 37.26 -5.35
CA VAL A 61 14.46 38.01 -6.58
C VAL A 61 13.89 39.40 -6.25
N THR A 62 12.97 39.51 -5.30
CA THR A 62 12.37 40.77 -4.89
C THR A 62 13.42 41.71 -4.29
N ILE A 63 14.35 41.18 -3.47
CA ILE A 63 15.46 41.98 -2.89
C ILE A 63 16.41 42.45 -3.99
N LEU A 64 16.78 41.59 -4.94
CA LEU A 64 17.65 41.96 -6.05
C LEU A 64 17.05 43.02 -6.95
N VAL A 65 15.78 42.87 -7.30
CA VAL A 65 15.05 43.86 -8.11
C VAL A 65 14.88 45.17 -7.35
N GLY A 66 14.58 45.14 -6.04
CA GLY A 66 14.51 46.34 -5.19
C GLY A 66 15.83 47.09 -5.01
N LEU A 67 16.98 46.35 -5.15
CA LEU A 67 18.30 46.95 -5.10
C LEU A 67 18.69 47.70 -6.41
N ILE A 68 18.19 47.21 -7.57
CA ILE A 68 18.50 47.76 -8.89
C ILE A 68 17.51 48.85 -9.31
N MET A 69 16.23 48.72 -8.94
CA MET A 69 15.18 49.70 -9.22
C MET A 69 14.53 50.14 -7.90
N PRO A 70 14.40 51.48 -7.67
CA PRO A 70 13.65 51.97 -6.50
C PRO A 70 12.19 51.61 -6.67
N ILE A 71 11.82 50.42 -6.20
CA ILE A 71 10.44 49.96 -6.19
C ILE A 71 9.74 50.75 -5.07
N GLY A 72 8.86 51.69 -5.43
CA GLY A 72 8.07 52.42 -4.46
C GLY A 72 7.22 51.50 -3.58
N MET A 73 6.69 51.98 -2.48
CA MET A 73 5.91 51.23 -1.49
C MET A 73 4.80 50.36 -2.09
N PHE A 74 4.17 50.80 -3.20
CA PHE A 74 3.17 50.03 -3.92
C PHE A 74 3.71 48.79 -4.65
N GLY A 75 4.92 48.87 -5.19
CA GLY A 75 5.56 47.70 -5.86
C GLY A 75 5.97 46.61 -4.84
N PHE A 76 6.42 47.01 -3.65
CA PHE A 76 6.72 46.06 -2.56
C PHE A 76 5.44 45.36 -2.08
N LEU A 77 4.33 46.10 -1.84
CA LEU A 77 3.03 45.53 -1.47
C LEU A 77 2.49 44.57 -2.52
N ALA A 78 2.62 44.90 -3.80
CA ALA A 78 2.21 43.99 -4.89
C ALA A 78 3.04 42.69 -4.93
N ALA A 79 4.36 42.78 -4.71
CA ALA A 79 5.22 41.60 -4.67
C ALA A 79 4.91 40.70 -3.46
N VAL A 80 4.67 41.26 -2.29
CA VAL A 80 4.27 40.51 -1.08
C VAL A 80 2.87 39.88 -1.27
N GLY A 81 1.91 40.60 -1.84
CA GLY A 81 0.58 40.11 -2.15
C GLY A 81 0.63 38.92 -3.14
N LEU A 82 1.47 39.02 -4.19
CA LEU A 82 1.68 37.93 -5.14
C LEU A 82 2.32 36.69 -4.50
N ALA A 83 3.32 36.89 -3.63
CA ALA A 83 3.96 35.77 -2.93
C ALA A 83 2.98 35.05 -1.99
N ILE A 84 2.17 35.79 -1.25
CA ILE A 84 1.12 35.22 -0.38
C ILE A 84 0.06 34.52 -1.24
N GLY A 85 -0.37 35.11 -2.36
CA GLY A 85 -1.32 34.49 -3.28
C GLY A 85 -0.82 33.15 -3.87
N ILE A 86 0.43 33.11 -4.30
CA ILE A 86 1.05 31.87 -4.81
C ILE A 86 1.18 30.81 -3.70
N ALA A 87 1.60 31.23 -2.50
CA ALA A 87 1.72 30.33 -1.35
C ALA A 87 0.35 29.77 -0.94
N ALA A 88 -0.70 30.61 -0.91
CA ALA A 88 -2.06 30.17 -0.66
C ALA A 88 -2.56 29.23 -1.76
N LEU A 89 -2.36 29.55 -3.03
CA LEU A 89 -2.74 28.67 -4.15
C LEU A 89 -2.07 27.31 -4.04
N LEU A 90 -0.78 27.24 -3.74
CA LEU A 90 -0.06 25.99 -3.55
C LEU A 90 -0.49 25.21 -2.29
N ALA A 91 -0.87 25.90 -1.23
CA ALA A 91 -1.37 25.30 0.01
C ALA A 91 -2.80 24.76 -0.13
N PHE A 92 -3.65 25.49 -0.85
CA PHE A 92 -5.06 25.13 -1.09
C PHE A 92 -5.26 24.31 -2.38
N MET A 93 -4.23 24.15 -3.20
CA MET A 93 -4.33 23.22 -4.33
C MET A 93 -4.70 21.83 -3.79
N PRO A 94 -5.90 21.32 -4.12
CA PRO A 94 -6.31 20.02 -3.61
C PRO A 94 -5.32 19.01 -4.13
N GLY A 95 -4.41 18.55 -3.27
CA GLY A 95 -3.63 17.35 -3.58
C GLY A 95 -4.65 16.28 -3.92
N GLU A 96 -4.45 15.53 -5.00
CA GLU A 96 -5.33 14.44 -5.43
C GLU A 96 -5.76 13.60 -4.22
N ARG A 97 -6.92 13.95 -3.64
CA ARG A 97 -7.52 13.23 -2.50
C ARG A 97 -8.22 11.96 -2.97
N ALA A 98 -8.47 11.84 -4.26
CA ALA A 98 -8.98 10.61 -4.85
C ALA A 98 -7.91 9.51 -4.70
N ALA A 99 -8.30 8.38 -4.16
CA ALA A 99 -7.46 7.19 -4.15
C ALA A 99 -7.23 6.77 -5.60
N LYS A 100 -6.04 7.09 -6.13
CA LYS A 100 -5.68 6.73 -7.50
C LYS A 100 -4.97 5.39 -7.49
N ALA A 101 -5.42 4.48 -8.33
CA ALA A 101 -4.77 3.19 -8.57
C ALA A 101 -3.28 3.40 -8.94
N PRO A 102 -2.37 2.48 -8.54
CA PRO A 102 -0.99 2.56 -8.95
C PRO A 102 -0.86 2.45 -10.47
N SER A 103 0.06 3.22 -11.06
CA SER A 103 0.37 3.11 -12.49
C SER A 103 1.16 1.82 -12.75
N ALA A 104 0.90 1.18 -13.90
CA ALA A 104 1.58 -0.04 -14.31
C ALA A 104 3.09 0.15 -14.55
N ASP A 105 3.56 1.39 -14.79
CA ASP A 105 4.96 1.70 -15.12
C ASP A 105 5.88 1.87 -13.91
N LEU A 106 5.34 1.73 -12.69
CA LEU A 106 6.13 1.92 -11.47
C LEU A 106 7.09 0.74 -11.23
N PRO A 107 8.29 0.97 -10.67
CA PRO A 107 9.13 -0.09 -10.12
C PRO A 107 8.38 -0.93 -9.07
N ASN A 108 8.72 -2.22 -8.95
CA ASN A 108 8.02 -3.18 -8.09
C ASN A 108 7.77 -2.66 -6.67
N GLY A 109 8.79 -2.18 -5.98
CA GLY A 109 8.64 -1.67 -4.61
C GLY A 109 7.75 -0.44 -4.50
N GLN A 110 7.80 0.46 -5.49
CA GLN A 110 6.90 1.63 -5.54
C GLN A 110 5.47 1.24 -5.86
N MET A 111 5.27 0.24 -6.74
CA MET A 111 3.96 -0.33 -7.07
C MET A 111 3.26 -0.81 -5.80
N VAL A 112 3.91 -1.68 -5.02
CA VAL A 112 3.37 -2.21 -3.77
C VAL A 112 3.04 -1.09 -2.78
N GLN A 113 3.93 -0.09 -2.62
CA GLN A 113 3.68 1.04 -1.73
C GLN A 113 2.48 1.89 -2.15
N ARG A 114 2.32 2.14 -3.45
CA ARG A 114 1.18 2.89 -3.99
C ARG A 114 -0.12 2.11 -3.82
N PHE A 115 -0.06 0.80 -4.03
CA PHE A 115 -1.20 -0.08 -3.84
C PHE A 115 -1.64 -0.13 -2.36
N ASP A 116 -0.71 -0.26 -1.41
CA ASP A 116 -1.02 -0.19 0.01
C ASP A 116 -1.70 1.15 0.40
N SER A 117 -1.18 2.27 -0.13
CA SER A 117 -1.81 3.59 0.08
C SER A 117 -3.20 3.69 -0.55
N TYR A 118 -3.42 3.07 -1.71
CA TYR A 118 -4.74 2.99 -2.36
C TYR A 118 -5.72 2.22 -1.49
N LEU A 119 -5.34 1.01 -1.04
CA LEU A 119 -6.16 0.18 -0.16
C LEU A 119 -6.54 0.92 1.13
N TYR A 120 -5.58 1.56 1.78
CA TYR A 120 -5.82 2.33 3.00
C TYR A 120 -6.86 3.43 2.81
N ARG A 121 -6.80 4.16 1.69
CA ARG A 121 -7.73 5.28 1.42
C ARG A 121 -9.13 4.80 1.04
N THR A 122 -9.25 3.70 0.31
CA THR A 122 -10.54 3.16 -0.11
C THR A 122 -11.24 2.37 0.99
N ARG A 123 -10.48 1.86 1.97
CA ARG A 123 -10.95 1.03 3.09
C ARG A 123 -12.20 1.59 3.79
N ALA A 124 -12.23 2.90 4.07
CA ALA A 124 -13.33 3.50 4.82
C ALA A 124 -14.68 3.43 4.10
N ALA A 125 -14.67 3.36 2.77
CA ALA A 125 -15.87 3.29 1.93
C ALA A 125 -16.39 1.86 1.72
N LEU A 126 -15.67 0.83 2.21
CA LEU A 126 -16.01 -0.58 2.02
C LEU A 126 -16.83 -1.13 3.20
N PRO A 127 -17.66 -2.17 2.99
CA PRO A 127 -18.39 -2.87 4.07
C PRO A 127 -17.42 -3.63 4.99
N ALA A 128 -17.84 -3.90 6.22
CA ALA A 128 -16.98 -4.51 7.25
C ALA A 128 -16.26 -5.80 6.81
N PRO A 129 -16.91 -6.78 6.14
CA PRO A 129 -16.23 -7.97 5.66
C PRO A 129 -15.14 -7.66 4.62
N ALA A 130 -15.42 -6.77 3.65
CA ALA A 130 -14.44 -6.36 2.65
C ALA A 130 -13.26 -5.59 3.25
N ARG A 131 -13.48 -4.79 4.31
CA ARG A 131 -12.39 -4.14 5.08
C ARG A 131 -11.44 -5.17 5.68
N ALA A 132 -11.97 -6.27 6.21
CA ALA A 132 -11.15 -7.33 6.77
C ALA A 132 -10.23 -7.99 5.71
N GLU A 133 -10.74 -8.21 4.49
CA GLU A 133 -9.92 -8.74 3.38
C GLU A 133 -8.85 -7.72 2.94
N VAL A 134 -9.22 -6.44 2.83
CA VAL A 134 -8.27 -5.37 2.51
C VAL A 134 -7.17 -5.26 3.56
N ASP A 135 -7.49 -5.35 4.85
CA ASP A 135 -6.51 -5.35 5.93
C ASP A 135 -5.61 -6.59 5.87
N ALA A 136 -6.16 -7.76 5.55
CA ALA A 136 -5.39 -8.98 5.36
C ALA A 136 -4.43 -8.90 4.15
N ILE A 137 -4.87 -8.31 3.03
CA ILE A 137 -4.00 -8.03 1.87
C ILE A 137 -2.88 -7.07 2.29
N SER A 138 -3.22 -5.92 2.90
CA SER A 138 -2.24 -4.91 3.32
C SER A 138 -1.19 -5.48 4.28
N GLY A 139 -1.57 -6.40 5.17
CA GLY A 139 -0.65 -7.08 6.07
C GLY A 139 0.42 -7.94 5.37
N ARG A 140 0.14 -8.45 4.17
CA ARG A 140 1.05 -9.29 3.38
C ARG A 140 1.94 -8.51 2.43
N LEU A 141 1.56 -7.28 2.09
CA LEU A 141 2.30 -6.44 1.13
C LEU A 141 3.77 -6.21 1.48
N PRO A 142 4.21 -6.07 2.75
CA PRO A 142 5.63 -5.94 3.06
C PRO A 142 6.46 -7.14 2.58
N ALA A 143 6.02 -8.37 2.89
CA ALA A 143 6.72 -9.59 2.45
C ALA A 143 6.72 -9.72 0.93
N LEU A 144 5.58 -9.47 0.27
CA LEU A 144 5.49 -9.46 -1.19
C LEU A 144 6.44 -8.41 -1.81
N LYS A 145 6.55 -7.22 -1.20
CA LYS A 145 7.46 -6.18 -1.66
C LYS A 145 8.91 -6.66 -1.64
N ASP A 146 9.35 -7.27 -0.52
CA ASP A 146 10.71 -7.73 -0.35
C ASP A 146 11.09 -8.82 -1.36
N VAL A 147 10.15 -9.67 -1.75
CA VAL A 147 10.35 -10.67 -2.79
C VAL A 147 10.37 -10.03 -4.18
N LEU A 148 9.40 -9.16 -4.49
CA LEU A 148 9.30 -8.50 -5.80
C LEU A 148 10.49 -7.55 -6.09
N GLU A 149 11.12 -6.97 -5.08
CA GLU A 149 12.30 -6.10 -5.27
C GLU A 149 13.56 -6.88 -5.71
N ARG A 150 13.61 -8.19 -5.45
CA ARG A 150 14.72 -9.07 -5.84
C ARG A 150 14.53 -9.70 -7.23
N VAL A 151 13.33 -9.66 -7.76
CA VAL A 151 12.95 -10.28 -9.03
C VAL A 151 12.91 -9.23 -10.14
N GLU A 152 13.30 -9.62 -11.35
CA GLU A 152 13.21 -8.75 -12.52
C GLU A 152 11.75 -8.33 -12.79
N THR A 153 11.58 -7.08 -13.23
CA THR A 153 10.24 -6.53 -13.51
C THR A 153 9.52 -7.31 -14.62
N LEU A 154 10.25 -7.95 -15.52
CA LEU A 154 9.72 -8.74 -16.63
C LEU A 154 9.42 -10.20 -16.26
N ASP A 155 9.74 -10.64 -15.06
CA ASP A 155 9.36 -11.98 -14.60
C ASP A 155 7.83 -12.18 -14.71
N PRO A 156 7.34 -13.29 -15.28
CA PRO A 156 5.91 -13.53 -15.48
C PRO A 156 5.08 -13.42 -14.19
N LYS A 157 5.58 -13.99 -13.08
CA LYS A 157 4.89 -13.94 -11.79
C LYS A 157 4.88 -12.52 -11.21
N ALA A 158 5.99 -11.78 -11.36
CA ALA A 158 6.03 -10.37 -10.99
C ALA A 158 5.03 -9.54 -11.82
N GLN A 159 4.90 -9.82 -13.11
CA GLN A 159 3.90 -9.16 -13.98
C GLN A 159 2.47 -9.47 -13.55
N ASP A 160 2.16 -10.71 -13.15
CA ASP A 160 0.82 -11.08 -12.66
C ASP A 160 0.48 -10.32 -11.37
N ALA A 161 1.41 -10.24 -10.41
CA ALA A 161 1.24 -9.43 -9.21
C ALA A 161 1.00 -7.95 -9.55
N ARG A 162 1.75 -7.40 -10.50
CA ARG A 162 1.62 -6.01 -10.97
C ARG A 162 0.24 -5.75 -11.56
N ARG A 163 -0.25 -6.62 -12.45
CA ARG A 163 -1.59 -6.51 -13.05
C ARG A 163 -2.68 -6.59 -11.98
N LEU A 164 -2.52 -7.50 -11.02
CA LEU A 164 -3.48 -7.66 -9.93
C LEU A 164 -3.57 -6.38 -9.09
N MET A 165 -2.43 -5.76 -8.75
CA MET A 165 -2.36 -4.54 -7.93
C MET A 165 -2.68 -3.25 -8.68
N SER A 166 -2.42 -3.17 -10.00
CA SER A 166 -2.62 -1.92 -10.75
C SER A 166 -3.92 -1.87 -11.54
N ILE A 167 -4.48 -3.01 -11.91
CA ILE A 167 -5.65 -3.08 -12.79
C ILE A 167 -6.82 -3.80 -12.13
N HIS A 168 -6.62 -5.05 -11.72
CA HIS A 168 -7.76 -5.91 -11.35
C HIS A 168 -8.38 -5.52 -10.01
N LEU A 169 -7.57 -5.39 -8.95
CA LEU A 169 -8.08 -5.02 -7.62
C LEU A 169 -8.60 -3.59 -7.57
N PRO A 170 -7.89 -2.57 -8.09
CA PRO A 170 -8.46 -1.24 -8.17
C PRO A 170 -9.75 -1.21 -8.99
N GLY A 171 -9.78 -1.89 -10.14
CA GLY A 171 -10.98 -1.94 -10.98
C GLY A 171 -12.18 -2.62 -10.30
N LEU A 172 -11.95 -3.66 -9.48
CA LEU A 172 -13.00 -4.29 -8.69
C LEU A 172 -13.56 -3.32 -7.64
N ILE A 173 -12.68 -2.66 -6.88
CA ILE A 173 -13.07 -1.72 -5.83
C ILE A 173 -13.78 -0.50 -6.44
N ASP A 174 -13.26 0.08 -7.52
CA ASP A 174 -13.84 1.25 -8.17
C ASP A 174 -15.25 0.93 -8.73
N ARG A 175 -15.42 -0.24 -9.35
CA ARG A 175 -16.75 -0.69 -9.82
C ARG A 175 -17.72 -0.84 -8.66
N TYR A 176 -17.29 -1.44 -7.54
CA TYR A 176 -18.11 -1.54 -6.34
C TYR A 176 -18.53 -0.16 -5.81
N LEU A 177 -17.60 0.79 -5.73
CA LEU A 177 -17.88 2.14 -5.23
C LEU A 177 -18.87 2.90 -6.12
N ASN A 178 -18.89 2.60 -7.42
CA ASN A 178 -19.83 3.18 -8.38
C ASN A 178 -21.25 2.57 -8.29
N VAL A 179 -21.44 1.43 -7.62
CA VAL A 179 -22.78 0.89 -7.37
C VAL A 179 -23.48 1.68 -6.28
N PRO A 180 -24.67 2.27 -6.51
CA PRO A 180 -25.43 2.96 -5.48
C PRO A 180 -25.72 2.03 -4.29
N ALA A 181 -25.73 2.57 -3.06
CA ALA A 181 -25.85 1.80 -1.83
C ALA A 181 -27.12 0.93 -1.76
N GLU A 182 -28.20 1.42 -2.35
CA GLU A 182 -29.51 0.73 -2.42
C GLU A 182 -29.46 -0.57 -3.22
N PHE A 183 -28.57 -0.67 -4.23
CA PHE A 183 -28.44 -1.88 -5.06
C PHE A 183 -27.39 -2.88 -4.53
N ARG A 184 -26.56 -2.50 -3.55
CA ARG A 184 -25.46 -3.36 -3.08
C ARG A 184 -25.95 -4.60 -2.33
N ARG A 185 -27.18 -4.56 -1.77
CA ARG A 185 -27.81 -5.67 -1.04
C ARG A 185 -28.77 -6.51 -1.88
N GLN A 186 -28.97 -6.14 -3.14
CA GLN A 186 -29.78 -6.92 -4.05
C GLN A 186 -29.01 -8.15 -4.50
N GLU A 187 -29.68 -9.31 -4.49
CA GLU A 187 -29.12 -10.56 -4.97
C GLU A 187 -29.16 -10.60 -6.50
N ASP A 188 -28.09 -11.12 -7.09
CA ASP A 188 -28.02 -11.42 -8.52
C ASP A 188 -28.70 -12.78 -8.84
N ALA A 189 -28.57 -13.20 -10.12
CA ALA A 189 -29.13 -14.48 -10.58
C ALA A 189 -28.54 -15.73 -9.88
N GLU A 190 -27.38 -15.57 -9.23
CA GLU A 190 -26.69 -16.63 -8.49
C GLU A 190 -26.97 -16.54 -6.97
N GLY A 191 -27.85 -15.63 -6.52
CA GLY A 191 -28.20 -15.43 -5.11
C GLY A 191 -27.13 -14.72 -4.30
N MET A 192 -26.20 -14.00 -4.96
CA MET A 192 -25.14 -13.26 -4.29
C MET A 192 -25.39 -11.75 -4.38
N THR A 193 -25.13 -11.06 -3.27
CA THR A 193 -25.15 -9.60 -3.25
C THR A 193 -23.86 -9.00 -3.80
N VAL A 194 -23.91 -7.72 -4.20
CA VAL A 194 -22.70 -6.98 -4.64
C VAL A 194 -21.65 -6.92 -3.53
N ASP A 195 -22.07 -6.80 -2.27
CA ASP A 195 -21.18 -6.84 -1.11
C ASP A 195 -20.45 -8.19 -0.99
N GLN A 196 -21.17 -9.30 -1.19
CA GLN A 196 -20.58 -10.65 -1.17
C GLN A 196 -19.62 -10.87 -2.34
N ARG A 197 -19.98 -10.42 -3.54
CA ARG A 197 -19.09 -10.47 -4.72
C ARG A 197 -17.78 -9.73 -4.51
N LEU A 198 -17.84 -8.56 -3.87
CA LEU A 198 -16.64 -7.82 -3.52
C LEU A 198 -15.74 -8.63 -2.58
N VAL A 199 -16.31 -9.20 -1.51
CA VAL A 199 -15.56 -10.01 -0.53
C VAL A 199 -14.94 -11.23 -1.19
N GLU A 200 -15.66 -11.94 -2.03
CA GLU A 200 -15.18 -13.09 -2.80
C GLU A 200 -13.98 -12.69 -3.70
N GLY A 201 -14.14 -11.61 -4.48
CA GLY A 201 -13.08 -11.11 -5.35
C GLY A 201 -11.82 -10.66 -4.59
N LEU A 202 -11.99 -9.99 -3.44
CA LEU A 202 -10.87 -9.60 -2.58
C LEU A 202 -10.17 -10.81 -1.96
N SER A 203 -10.93 -11.81 -1.51
CA SER A 203 -10.39 -13.05 -0.97
C SER A 203 -9.61 -13.85 -2.02
N ALA A 204 -10.15 -13.99 -3.22
CA ALA A 204 -9.47 -14.62 -4.35
C ALA A 204 -8.17 -13.89 -4.71
N ALA A 205 -8.19 -12.56 -4.76
CA ALA A 205 -7.02 -11.77 -5.03
C ALA A 205 -5.95 -11.88 -3.93
N ARG A 206 -6.36 -11.95 -2.65
CA ARG A 206 -5.45 -12.23 -1.53
C ARG A 206 -4.74 -13.56 -1.71
N THR A 207 -5.50 -14.62 -2.03
CA THR A 207 -4.95 -15.95 -2.27
C THR A 207 -3.95 -15.93 -3.44
N ALA A 208 -4.30 -15.29 -4.55
CA ALA A 208 -3.40 -15.16 -5.69
C ALA A 208 -2.10 -14.41 -5.36
N LEU A 209 -2.16 -13.32 -4.58
CA LEU A 209 -0.95 -12.61 -4.12
C LEU A 209 -0.09 -13.46 -3.19
N ASP A 210 -0.71 -14.27 -2.32
CA ASP A 210 -0.02 -15.20 -1.45
C ASP A 210 0.69 -16.30 -2.26
N GLU A 211 0.03 -16.90 -3.25
CA GLU A 211 0.60 -17.91 -4.15
C GLU A 211 1.77 -17.35 -4.95
N ILE A 212 1.62 -16.17 -5.55
CA ILE A 212 2.70 -15.50 -6.29
C ILE A 212 3.91 -15.26 -5.36
N SER A 213 3.67 -14.76 -4.15
CA SER A 213 4.73 -14.49 -3.18
C SER A 213 5.48 -15.77 -2.79
N GLN A 214 4.75 -16.89 -2.59
CA GLN A 214 5.33 -18.19 -2.27
C GLN A 214 6.12 -18.77 -3.44
N ASP A 215 5.59 -18.69 -4.65
CA ASP A 215 6.25 -19.19 -5.87
C ASP A 215 7.58 -18.45 -6.12
N LEU A 216 7.58 -17.12 -5.98
CA LEU A 216 8.80 -16.33 -6.14
C LEU A 216 9.83 -16.65 -5.05
N ALA A 217 9.40 -16.81 -3.79
CA ALA A 217 10.27 -17.18 -2.69
C ALA A 217 10.85 -18.60 -2.85
N LYS A 218 10.07 -19.54 -3.41
CA LYS A 218 10.50 -20.90 -3.68
C LYS A 218 11.61 -20.95 -4.73
N THR A 219 11.53 -20.12 -5.75
CA THR A 219 12.58 -20.02 -6.78
C THR A 219 13.93 -19.64 -6.15
N ASP A 220 13.95 -18.67 -5.23
CA ASP A 220 15.14 -18.27 -4.48
C ASP A 220 15.68 -19.43 -3.61
N LEU A 221 14.78 -20.19 -2.96
CA LEU A 221 15.14 -21.32 -2.12
C LEU A 221 15.77 -22.46 -2.93
N ASP A 222 15.21 -22.79 -4.09
CA ASP A 222 15.72 -23.81 -4.99
C ASP A 222 17.12 -23.45 -5.53
N ALA A 223 17.34 -22.18 -5.87
CA ALA A 223 18.63 -21.65 -6.26
C ALA A 223 19.66 -21.77 -5.13
N PHE A 224 19.29 -21.40 -3.91
CA PHE A 224 20.14 -21.54 -2.71
C PHE A 224 20.49 -23.00 -2.43
N GLN A 225 19.53 -23.93 -2.48
CA GLN A 225 19.78 -25.35 -2.27
C GLN A 225 20.71 -25.95 -3.34
N THR A 226 20.54 -25.51 -4.59
CA THR A 226 21.39 -25.93 -5.70
C THR A 226 22.83 -25.45 -5.49
N GLN A 227 23.00 -24.19 -5.10
CA GLN A 227 24.32 -23.62 -4.78
C GLN A 227 24.96 -24.34 -3.57
N GLY A 228 24.17 -24.63 -2.53
CA GLY A 228 24.66 -25.35 -1.36
C GLY A 228 25.14 -26.77 -1.70
N ARG A 229 24.38 -27.48 -2.55
CA ARG A 229 24.79 -28.79 -3.05
C ARG A 229 26.06 -28.72 -3.88
N PHE A 230 26.18 -27.71 -4.76
CA PHE A 230 27.40 -27.52 -5.55
C PHE A 230 28.62 -27.27 -4.67
N ILE A 231 28.51 -26.38 -3.66
CA ILE A 231 29.60 -26.09 -2.72
C ILE A 231 30.02 -27.37 -1.98
N LYS A 232 29.03 -28.13 -1.48
CA LYS A 232 29.30 -29.41 -0.77
C LYS A 232 30.01 -30.44 -1.65
N SER A 233 29.56 -30.63 -2.89
CA SER A 233 30.19 -31.58 -3.82
C SER A 233 31.59 -31.15 -4.25
N ARG A 234 31.82 -29.82 -4.43
CA ARG A 234 33.10 -29.29 -4.94
C ARG A 234 34.18 -29.19 -3.86
N TYR A 235 33.78 -28.88 -2.63
CA TYR A 235 34.72 -28.53 -1.55
C TYR A 235 34.59 -29.44 -0.31
N GLY A 236 33.51 -30.21 -0.17
CA GLY A 236 33.26 -31.05 0.99
C GLY A 236 34.04 -32.36 0.94
N GLU A 237 34.41 -32.90 -0.25
CA GLU A 237 35.15 -34.14 -0.41
C GLU A 237 36.68 -33.97 -0.32
N GLN A 238 37.21 -32.76 -0.39
CA GLN A 238 38.64 -32.49 -0.31
C GLN A 238 39.21 -32.43 1.12
N SER A 239 38.36 -32.56 2.16
CA SER A 239 38.81 -32.51 3.56
C SER A 239 39.02 -33.86 4.23
N ILE A 240 38.94 -34.97 3.51
CA ILE A 240 39.03 -36.33 4.10
C ILE A 240 40.37 -37.06 3.75
N ASP A 241 41.16 -36.51 2.82
CA ASP A 241 42.47 -37.11 2.43
C ASP A 241 43.62 -36.12 2.78
N GLY A 242 43.80 -35.81 4.07
CA GLY A 242 44.90 -35.04 4.59
C GLY A 242 45.34 -35.52 5.97
#